data_5b1fd914f30f0f6a719170247a115793
#
_entry.id   5b1fd914f30f0f6a719170247a115793
#
_cell.length_a   1.000
_cell.length_b   1.000
_cell.length_c   1.000
_cell.angle_alpha   90.00
_cell.angle_beta   90.00
_cell.angle_gamma   90.00
#
_symmetry.space_group_name_H-M   'P 1'
#
loop_
_entity.id
_entity.type
_entity.pdbx_description
1 polymer ?
#
loop_
_entity_poly.entity_id
_entity_poly.type
_entity_poly.pdbx_seq_one_letter_code
_entity_poly.pdbx_strand_id
1 'polypeptide(L)'
;MAKKAKKAAPQSRENSGIKSFLDMIAPSVVKFEPDHFICGNTFRCVWALREYPTQIDEQAILRHLGEKDGITLRIYTRQVTPAEEKRIIQNAANKNRMGSSNTNDLQQTITAESNLQDVASLVASMHRNREPLLHCAVYIELTASDYNTLKLLQTDVLTELVRSKLNVDRLLLRQQQGFCCASPVGYNAFGQQFERVLPASSVANLYPFNYSGKTDAKGFYVGRDKYGSNILVDFDQRDEDKTSANILILGNSGQGKSYLMKLLILNLLESGKSVITLDAEHEQQEMCEAVGGCFADLMAGKYIINVLEPKCWDDGGDPDDTAAPEAFRKSTLLAQHVSFLKDFFRAYKDFSDAHI
;
A
#
# COMPACT_ATOMS: atom_id res chain seq x y z
N MET A 1 -58.04 55.80 -24.62
CA MET A 1 -57.36 55.23 -23.41
C MET A 1 -57.09 53.78 -23.65
N ALA A 2 -55.84 53.41 -24.08
CA ALA A 2 -55.43 52.05 -24.37
C ALA A 2 -54.55 51.55 -23.22
N LYS A 3 -55.00 50.51 -22.45
CA LYS A 3 -54.27 49.86 -21.39
C LYS A 3 -53.18 49.02 -22.03
N LYS A 4 -51.89 49.34 -21.82
CA LYS A 4 -50.74 48.50 -22.13
C LYS A 4 -50.76 47.28 -21.21
N ALA A 5 -50.93 46.10 -21.81
CA ALA A 5 -50.71 44.80 -21.16
C ALA A 5 -49.21 44.65 -20.86
N LYS A 6 -48.82 44.45 -19.60
CA LYS A 6 -47.49 44.05 -19.20
C LYS A 6 -47.25 42.59 -19.64
N LYS A 7 -46.32 42.38 -20.56
CA LYS A 7 -45.78 41.04 -20.87
C LYS A 7 -45.07 40.49 -19.63
N ALA A 8 -45.59 39.40 -19.08
CA ALA A 8 -44.89 38.61 -18.07
C ALA A 8 -43.60 38.02 -18.66
N ALA A 9 -42.50 38.18 -17.95
CA ALA A 9 -41.21 37.55 -18.30
C ALA A 9 -41.34 36.03 -18.22
N PRO A 10 -40.66 35.30 -19.10
CA PRO A 10 -40.70 33.84 -19.04
C PRO A 10 -40.06 33.35 -17.73
N GLN A 11 -40.82 32.66 -16.90
CA GLN A 11 -40.30 31.92 -15.78
C GLN A 11 -39.37 30.81 -16.32
N SER A 12 -38.11 30.94 -16.03
CA SER A 12 -37.13 29.85 -16.25
C SER A 12 -37.62 28.63 -15.46
N ARG A 13 -37.94 27.55 -16.14
CA ARG A 13 -38.10 26.23 -15.54
C ARG A 13 -36.72 25.78 -15.08
N GLU A 14 -36.32 26.18 -13.89
CA GLU A 14 -35.14 25.65 -13.22
C GLU A 14 -35.38 24.18 -12.89
N ASN A 15 -34.47 23.34 -13.33
CA ASN A 15 -34.44 21.90 -13.04
C ASN A 15 -34.40 21.68 -11.50
N SER A 16 -35.56 21.47 -10.88
CA SER A 16 -35.70 21.30 -9.43
C SER A 16 -34.88 20.13 -8.86
N GLY A 17 -34.60 19.11 -9.67
CA GLY A 17 -33.79 17.97 -9.26
C GLY A 17 -32.29 18.27 -9.13
N ILE A 18 -31.72 19.07 -10.03
CA ILE A 18 -30.30 19.44 -9.99
C ILE A 18 -30.04 20.42 -8.84
N LYS A 19 -30.95 21.35 -8.60
CA LYS A 19 -30.87 22.26 -7.44
C LYS A 19 -30.88 21.50 -6.12
N SER A 20 -31.79 20.54 -5.96
CA SER A 20 -31.85 19.70 -4.76
C SER A 20 -30.58 18.91 -4.49
N PHE A 21 -29.93 18.37 -5.53
CA PHE A 21 -28.67 17.65 -5.37
C PHE A 21 -27.51 18.59 -4.98
N LEU A 22 -27.37 19.73 -5.65
CA LEU A 22 -26.35 20.72 -5.33
C LEU A 22 -26.54 21.31 -3.94
N ASP A 23 -27.78 21.59 -3.52
CA ASP A 23 -28.10 22.07 -2.18
C ASP A 23 -27.74 21.03 -1.09
N MET A 24 -27.84 19.74 -1.41
CA MET A 24 -27.50 18.65 -0.49
C MET A 24 -25.99 18.50 -0.30
N ILE A 25 -25.19 18.71 -1.34
CA ILE A 25 -23.74 18.55 -1.30
C ILE A 25 -22.98 19.84 -1.02
N ALA A 26 -23.60 21.02 -1.25
CA ALA A 26 -22.96 22.30 -1.01
C ALA A 26 -22.86 22.58 0.50
N PRO A 27 -21.71 23.07 0.99
CA PRO A 27 -21.60 23.49 2.38
C PRO A 27 -22.53 24.69 2.65
N SER A 28 -23.17 24.68 3.81
CA SER A 28 -24.12 25.76 4.21
C SER A 28 -23.44 27.13 4.35
N VAL A 29 -22.16 27.13 4.71
CA VAL A 29 -21.35 28.34 4.91
C VAL A 29 -19.93 28.10 4.45
N VAL A 30 -19.33 29.07 3.77
CA VAL A 30 -17.87 29.13 3.54
C VAL A 30 -17.41 30.52 4.00
N LYS A 31 -16.59 30.58 5.03
CA LYS A 31 -16.07 31.85 5.59
C LYS A 31 -14.57 31.75 5.71
N PHE A 32 -13.83 32.70 5.10
CA PHE A 32 -12.39 32.77 5.15
C PHE A 32 -11.93 33.72 6.25
N GLU A 33 -11.03 33.21 7.11
CA GLU A 33 -10.31 33.93 8.14
C GLU A 33 -8.82 34.03 7.77
N PRO A 34 -8.00 34.83 8.46
CA PRO A 34 -6.59 35.01 8.08
C PRO A 34 -5.75 33.74 8.07
N ASP A 35 -6.00 32.79 8.99
CA ASP A 35 -5.20 31.57 9.20
C ASP A 35 -5.96 30.25 8.94
N HIS A 36 -7.29 30.33 8.76
CA HIS A 36 -8.16 29.19 8.52
C HIS A 36 -9.41 29.60 7.75
N PHE A 37 -10.26 28.63 7.43
CA PHE A 37 -11.59 28.89 6.91
C PHE A 37 -12.59 27.89 7.50
N ILE A 38 -13.86 28.30 7.51
CA ILE A 38 -14.97 27.47 7.95
C ILE A 38 -15.70 27.00 6.71
N CYS A 39 -15.93 25.69 6.61
CA CYS A 39 -16.67 25.08 5.52
C CYS A 39 -17.75 24.17 6.10
N GLY A 40 -19.02 24.58 6.01
CA GLY A 40 -20.12 23.93 6.71
C GLY A 40 -19.89 23.92 8.23
N ASN A 41 -19.79 22.74 8.81
CA ASN A 41 -19.55 22.53 10.25
C ASN A 41 -18.08 22.22 10.58
N THR A 42 -17.16 22.40 9.64
CA THR A 42 -15.75 22.06 9.85
C THR A 42 -14.85 23.29 9.75
N PHE A 43 -13.83 23.32 10.61
CA PHE A 43 -12.74 24.27 10.58
C PHE A 43 -11.60 23.68 9.78
N ARG A 44 -11.07 24.42 8.81
CA ARG A 44 -10.06 23.96 7.89
C ARG A 44 -8.95 24.98 7.68
N CYS A 45 -7.77 24.53 7.38
CA CYS A 45 -6.69 25.37 6.87
C CYS A 45 -5.87 24.63 5.83
N VAL A 46 -5.25 25.37 4.93
CA VAL A 46 -4.37 24.84 3.89
C VAL A 46 -2.98 25.43 4.07
N TRP A 47 -1.98 24.55 4.01
CA TRP A 47 -0.57 24.90 4.02
C TRP A 47 0.06 24.47 2.71
N ALA A 48 1.07 25.20 2.25
CA ALA A 48 1.84 24.85 1.07
C ALA A 48 3.25 24.37 1.49
N LEU A 49 3.73 23.29 0.92
CA LEU A 49 5.09 22.83 1.15
C LEU A 49 6.06 23.78 0.43
N ARG A 50 7.05 24.29 1.15
CA ARG A 50 7.98 25.29 0.65
C ARG A 50 9.38 24.75 0.40
N GLU A 51 9.88 23.96 1.33
CA GLU A 51 11.25 23.44 1.28
C GLU A 51 11.23 21.93 1.51
N TYR A 52 12.07 21.24 0.78
CA TYR A 52 12.25 19.80 0.81
C TYR A 52 13.64 19.47 1.34
N PRO A 53 13.83 18.35 2.04
CA PRO A 53 15.14 17.92 2.49
C PRO A 53 16.06 17.63 1.31
N THR A 54 17.35 17.91 1.47
CA THR A 54 18.37 17.61 0.45
C THR A 54 18.67 16.12 0.34
N GLN A 55 18.52 15.38 1.45
CA GLN A 55 18.68 13.94 1.51
C GLN A 55 17.48 13.33 2.22
N ILE A 56 16.98 12.22 1.69
CA ILE A 56 15.82 11.48 2.23
C ILE A 56 16.33 10.10 2.62
N ASP A 57 16.29 9.80 3.92
CA ASP A 57 16.68 8.50 4.45
C ASP A 57 15.52 7.50 4.41
N GLU A 58 14.27 7.99 4.36
CA GLU A 58 13.05 7.19 4.38
C GLU A 58 12.28 7.31 3.06
N GLN A 59 11.67 6.21 2.63
CA GLN A 59 10.71 6.22 1.53
C GLN A 59 9.34 6.71 2.01
N ALA A 60 8.55 7.30 1.10
CA ALA A 60 7.20 7.80 1.37
C ALA A 60 7.17 8.84 2.52
N ILE A 61 7.95 9.92 2.37
CA ILE A 61 8.17 10.96 3.39
C ILE A 61 6.87 11.59 3.94
N LEU A 62 5.78 11.61 3.16
CA LEU A 62 4.47 12.14 3.59
C LEU A 62 3.54 11.05 4.16
N ARG A 63 4.03 9.83 4.37
CA ARG A 63 3.22 8.69 4.80
C ARG A 63 2.49 8.95 6.11
N HIS A 64 3.22 9.41 7.14
CA HIS A 64 2.63 9.66 8.46
C HIS A 64 1.56 10.75 8.44
N LEU A 65 1.65 11.68 7.47
CA LEU A 65 0.59 12.66 7.24
C LEU A 65 -0.60 12.05 6.52
N GLY A 66 -0.37 11.18 5.53
CA GLY A 66 -1.44 10.52 4.77
C GLY A 66 -2.25 9.50 5.59
N GLU A 67 -1.69 8.98 6.69
CA GLU A 67 -2.35 8.04 7.60
C GLU A 67 -3.20 8.72 8.69
N LYS A 68 -3.05 10.03 8.90
CA LYS A 68 -3.78 10.76 9.94
C LYS A 68 -5.15 11.22 9.46
N ASP A 69 -6.15 11.04 10.32
CA ASP A 69 -7.49 11.57 10.09
C ASP A 69 -7.49 13.10 10.02
N GLY A 70 -8.34 13.64 9.15
CA GLY A 70 -8.46 15.09 8.98
C GLY A 70 -7.37 15.74 8.13
N ILE A 71 -6.48 14.95 7.51
CA ILE A 71 -5.46 15.46 6.60
C ILE A 71 -5.78 15.06 5.15
N THR A 72 -5.74 16.05 4.27
CA THR A 72 -5.84 15.83 2.82
C THR A 72 -4.59 16.35 2.14
N LEU A 73 -3.93 15.50 1.37
CA LEU A 73 -2.74 15.86 0.59
C LEU A 73 -3.13 16.08 -0.87
N ARG A 74 -2.63 17.17 -1.47
CA ARG A 74 -2.77 17.47 -2.89
C ARG A 74 -1.40 17.70 -3.49
N ILE A 75 -1.05 16.87 -4.47
CA ILE A 75 0.22 16.93 -5.18
C ILE A 75 -0.06 17.29 -6.63
N TYR A 76 0.43 18.44 -7.06
CA TYR A 76 0.36 18.91 -8.43
C TYR A 76 1.71 18.68 -9.08
N THR A 77 1.70 17.98 -10.21
CA THR A 77 2.92 17.73 -10.98
C THR A 77 2.73 18.18 -12.42
N ARG A 78 3.75 18.81 -13.00
CA ARG A 78 3.82 19.05 -14.45
C ARG A 78 5.21 18.76 -14.96
N GLN A 79 5.29 18.28 -16.18
CA GLN A 79 6.56 17.97 -16.80
C GLN A 79 7.35 19.24 -17.11
N VAL A 80 8.67 19.19 -16.87
CA VAL A 80 9.61 20.23 -17.31
C VAL A 80 9.94 19.98 -18.76
N THR A 81 9.84 21.03 -19.61
CA THR A 81 10.25 20.89 -21.01
C THR A 81 11.77 20.84 -21.15
N PRO A 82 12.33 20.18 -22.19
CA PRO A 82 13.79 20.10 -22.37
C PRO A 82 14.50 21.48 -22.43
N ALA A 83 13.81 22.49 -22.94
CA ALA A 83 14.31 23.86 -22.98
C ALA A 83 14.35 24.51 -21.59
N GLU A 84 13.33 24.30 -20.77
CA GLU A 84 13.28 24.74 -19.37
C GLU A 84 14.31 24.01 -18.52
N GLU A 85 14.48 22.69 -18.70
CA GLU A 85 15.46 21.87 -18.01
C GLU A 85 16.87 22.42 -18.18
N LYS A 86 17.28 22.65 -19.43
CA LYS A 86 18.57 23.23 -19.74
C LYS A 86 18.77 24.60 -19.08
N ARG A 87 17.73 25.46 -19.09
CA ARG A 87 17.79 26.78 -18.45
C ARG A 87 17.88 26.68 -16.94
N ILE A 88 17.15 25.76 -16.30
CA ILE A 88 17.19 25.55 -14.85
C ILE A 88 18.57 25.09 -14.41
N ILE A 89 19.15 24.10 -15.09
CA ILE A 89 20.49 23.57 -14.82
C ILE A 89 21.54 24.67 -14.99
N GLN A 90 21.48 25.44 -16.07
CA GLN A 90 22.40 26.54 -16.32
C GLN A 90 22.31 27.64 -15.24
N ASN A 91 21.09 28.03 -14.85
CA ASN A 91 20.88 29.03 -13.82
C ASN A 91 21.37 28.55 -12.45
N ALA A 92 21.16 27.30 -12.09
CA ALA A 92 21.66 26.71 -10.85
C ALA A 92 23.21 26.71 -10.82
N ALA A 93 23.83 26.28 -11.91
CA ALA A 93 25.30 26.30 -12.03
C ALA A 93 25.87 27.73 -11.97
N ASN A 94 25.26 28.69 -12.65
CA ASN A 94 25.70 30.08 -12.65
C ASN A 94 25.53 30.74 -11.27
N LYS A 95 24.42 30.52 -10.59
CA LYS A 95 24.15 31.04 -9.24
C LYS A 95 25.20 30.55 -8.24
N ASN A 96 25.51 29.26 -8.28
CA ASN A 96 26.51 28.67 -7.37
C ASN A 96 27.95 29.13 -7.70
N ARG A 97 28.27 29.30 -8.98
CA ARG A 97 29.56 29.90 -9.39
C ARG A 97 29.73 31.35 -8.91
N MET A 98 28.69 32.17 -9.00
CA MET A 98 28.72 33.53 -8.49
C MET A 98 28.82 33.57 -6.96
N GLY A 99 28.20 32.63 -6.26
CA GLY A 99 28.30 32.49 -4.80
C GLY A 99 29.70 32.12 -4.32
N SER A 100 30.42 31.26 -5.06
CA SER A 100 31.79 30.85 -4.71
C SER A 100 32.85 31.91 -5.02
N SER A 101 32.61 32.83 -5.99
CA SER A 101 33.62 33.80 -6.42
C SER A 101 33.50 35.18 -5.78
N ASN A 102 32.39 35.51 -5.12
CA ASN A 102 32.08 36.88 -4.68
C ASN A 102 32.00 37.06 -3.15
N THR A 103 32.33 36.06 -2.34
CA THR A 103 32.15 36.14 -0.89
C THR A 103 33.47 35.84 -0.15
N ASN A 104 33.86 36.74 0.76
CA ASN A 104 34.97 36.54 1.70
C ASN A 104 34.59 35.63 2.88
N ASP A 105 33.39 35.06 2.88
CA ASP A 105 32.88 34.18 3.93
C ASP A 105 33.13 32.72 3.55
N LEU A 106 34.01 32.09 4.31
CA LEU A 106 34.46 30.71 4.10
C LEU A 106 33.30 29.70 4.13
N GLN A 107 32.26 29.92 4.98
CA GLN A 107 31.10 29.05 5.07
C GLN A 107 30.23 29.10 3.80
N GLN A 108 30.06 30.30 3.23
CA GLN A 108 29.29 30.46 1.99
C GLN A 108 30.00 29.83 0.80
N THR A 109 31.35 29.93 0.77
CA THR A 109 32.16 29.32 -0.30
C THR A 109 32.07 27.78 -0.26
N ILE A 110 32.25 27.18 0.93
CA ILE A 110 32.14 25.73 1.12
C ILE A 110 30.72 25.21 0.75
N THR A 111 29.68 25.94 1.17
CA THR A 111 28.30 25.59 0.84
C THR A 111 28.03 25.68 -0.67
N ALA A 112 28.58 26.71 -1.35
CA ALA A 112 28.43 26.87 -2.79
C ALA A 112 29.15 25.78 -3.59
N GLU A 113 30.34 25.36 -3.15
CA GLU A 113 31.09 24.25 -3.75
C GLU A 113 30.40 22.92 -3.55
N SER A 114 29.90 22.63 -2.35
CA SER A 114 29.08 21.43 -2.08
C SER A 114 27.84 21.39 -2.97
N ASN A 115 27.09 22.49 -3.07
CA ASN A 115 25.93 22.59 -3.93
C ASN A 115 26.27 22.42 -5.42
N LEU A 116 27.42 22.86 -5.89
CA LEU A 116 27.87 22.60 -7.27
C LEU A 116 28.14 21.12 -7.51
N GLN A 117 28.78 20.46 -6.56
CA GLN A 117 29.03 19.03 -6.63
C GLN A 117 27.71 18.20 -6.62
N ASP A 118 26.77 18.61 -5.78
CA ASP A 118 25.44 17.99 -5.72
C ASP A 118 24.65 18.16 -7.03
N VAL A 119 24.69 19.37 -7.62
CA VAL A 119 24.07 19.61 -8.94
C VAL A 119 24.74 18.78 -10.03
N ALA A 120 26.08 18.68 -10.03
CA ALA A 120 26.78 17.84 -11.00
C ALA A 120 26.47 16.37 -10.87
N SER A 121 26.39 15.84 -9.65
CA SER A 121 26.03 14.45 -9.36
C SER A 121 24.57 14.16 -9.77
N LEU A 122 23.65 15.07 -9.50
CA LEU A 122 22.25 14.99 -9.89
C LEU A 122 22.12 14.93 -11.43
N VAL A 123 22.77 15.85 -12.14
CA VAL A 123 22.76 15.87 -13.62
C VAL A 123 23.34 14.57 -14.19
N ALA A 124 24.42 14.06 -13.59
CA ALA A 124 25.03 12.80 -14.03
C ALA A 124 24.09 11.60 -13.80
N SER A 125 23.40 11.55 -12.66
CA SER A 125 22.41 10.50 -12.36
C SER A 125 21.21 10.57 -13.26
N MET A 126 20.69 11.76 -13.54
CA MET A 126 19.57 12.00 -14.47
C MET A 126 19.91 11.53 -15.89
N HIS A 127 21.09 11.85 -16.39
CA HIS A 127 21.55 11.40 -17.72
C HIS A 127 21.73 9.88 -17.77
N ARG A 128 22.26 9.27 -16.70
CA ARG A 128 22.43 7.80 -16.62
C ARG A 128 21.09 7.07 -16.61
N ASN A 129 20.15 7.56 -15.82
CA ASN A 129 18.86 6.90 -15.59
C ASN A 129 17.78 7.40 -16.55
N ARG A 130 18.06 8.39 -17.41
CA ARG A 130 17.07 9.07 -18.25
C ARG A 130 15.86 9.59 -17.46
N GLU A 131 16.12 10.09 -16.27
CA GLU A 131 15.10 10.53 -15.34
C GLU A 131 14.64 11.95 -15.66
N PRO A 132 13.30 12.19 -15.89
CA PRO A 132 12.78 13.51 -16.15
C PRO A 132 12.69 14.37 -14.90
N LEU A 133 12.82 15.69 -15.07
CA LEU A 133 12.47 16.67 -14.06
C LEU A 133 10.99 17.01 -14.10
N LEU A 134 10.42 17.17 -12.91
CA LEU A 134 9.02 17.56 -12.72
C LEU A 134 8.95 18.83 -11.87
N HIS A 135 8.06 19.74 -12.25
CA HIS A 135 7.58 20.75 -11.32
C HIS A 135 6.58 20.09 -10.36
N CYS A 136 6.82 20.25 -9.08
CA CYS A 136 5.98 19.67 -8.02
C CYS A 136 5.56 20.73 -7.03
N ALA A 137 4.26 20.79 -6.71
CA ALA A 137 3.70 21.60 -5.62
C ALA A 137 2.83 20.69 -4.74
N VAL A 138 3.02 20.77 -3.42
CA VAL A 138 2.27 19.98 -2.43
C VAL A 138 1.51 20.91 -1.50
N TYR A 139 0.22 20.66 -1.35
CA TYR A 139 -0.67 21.34 -0.42
C TYR A 139 -1.22 20.33 0.59
N ILE A 140 -1.29 20.78 1.83
CA ILE A 140 -1.76 20.00 2.97
C ILE A 140 -2.99 20.72 3.52
N GLU A 141 -4.16 20.11 3.40
CA GLU A 141 -5.39 20.61 4.03
C GLU A 141 -5.59 19.87 5.35
N LEU A 142 -5.82 20.65 6.40
CA LEU A 142 -6.15 20.16 7.74
C LEU A 142 -7.62 20.46 8.02
N THR A 143 -8.36 19.46 8.47
CA THR A 143 -9.81 19.54 8.74
C THR A 143 -10.10 19.04 10.15
N ALA A 144 -10.88 19.80 10.92
CA ALA A 144 -11.33 19.41 12.25
C ALA A 144 -12.77 19.86 12.50
N SER A 145 -13.44 19.27 13.51
CA SER A 145 -14.80 19.61 13.91
C SER A 145 -14.90 20.95 14.63
N ASP A 146 -13.84 21.37 15.31
CA ASP A 146 -13.76 22.61 16.06
C ASP A 146 -12.38 23.26 15.95
N TYR A 147 -12.29 24.53 16.32
CA TYR A 147 -11.07 25.33 16.20
C TYR A 147 -9.93 24.84 17.12
N ASN A 148 -10.26 24.36 18.32
CA ASN A 148 -9.24 23.90 19.27
C ASN A 148 -8.60 22.60 18.75
N THR A 149 -9.41 21.68 18.27
CA THR A 149 -8.95 20.44 17.64
C THR A 149 -8.10 20.74 16.39
N LEU A 150 -8.49 21.75 15.58
CA LEU A 150 -7.67 22.19 14.45
C LEU A 150 -6.29 22.67 14.91
N LYS A 151 -6.18 23.43 16.01
CA LYS A 151 -4.91 23.90 16.57
C LYS A 151 -4.03 22.74 17.06
N LEU A 152 -4.62 21.74 17.70
CA LEU A 152 -3.90 20.54 18.11
C LEU A 152 -3.38 19.79 16.89
N LEU A 153 -4.21 19.56 15.88
CA LEU A 153 -3.80 18.91 14.63
C LEU A 153 -2.69 19.70 13.91
N GLN A 154 -2.77 21.03 13.89
CA GLN A 154 -1.70 21.89 13.34
C GLN A 154 -0.36 21.67 14.06
N THR A 155 -0.37 21.55 15.39
CA THR A 155 0.84 21.33 16.19
C THR A 155 1.45 19.95 15.92
N ASP A 156 0.61 18.91 15.84
CA ASP A 156 1.02 17.56 15.53
C ASP A 156 1.64 17.45 14.14
N VAL A 157 0.99 18.06 13.15
CA VAL A 157 1.49 18.09 11.77
C VAL A 157 2.81 18.84 11.66
N LEU A 158 2.95 19.98 12.36
CA LEU A 158 4.22 20.69 12.39
C LEU A 158 5.34 19.87 13.00
N THR A 159 5.06 19.12 14.06
CA THR A 159 6.06 18.24 14.69
C THR A 159 6.53 17.17 13.70
N GLU A 160 5.61 16.57 12.95
CA GLU A 160 5.93 15.56 11.94
C GLU A 160 6.72 16.16 10.76
N LEU A 161 6.32 17.34 10.29
CA LEU A 161 7.03 18.05 9.21
C LEU A 161 8.47 18.43 9.61
N VAL A 162 8.67 18.90 10.85
CA VAL A 162 10.01 19.20 11.38
C VAL A 162 10.85 17.93 11.44
N ARG A 163 10.27 16.80 11.90
CA ARG A 163 10.94 15.50 11.92
C ARG A 163 11.39 15.07 10.53
N SER A 164 10.54 15.29 9.52
CA SER A 164 10.79 14.97 8.12
C SER A 164 11.64 16.06 7.42
N LYS A 165 12.11 17.08 8.13
CA LYS A 165 12.87 18.23 7.58
C LYS A 165 12.14 18.97 6.45
N LEU A 166 10.80 19.01 6.53
CA LEU A 166 9.93 19.70 5.58
C LEU A 166 9.48 21.04 6.16
N ASN A 167 9.55 22.11 5.38
CA ASN A 167 9.06 23.41 5.76
C ASN A 167 7.81 23.80 4.99
N VAL A 168 6.84 24.38 5.68
CA VAL A 168 5.55 24.81 5.11
C VAL A 168 5.33 26.29 5.25
N ASP A 169 4.62 26.85 4.28
CA ASP A 169 3.99 28.17 4.35
C ASP A 169 2.53 27.99 4.78
N ARG A 170 2.12 28.68 5.85
CA ARG A 170 0.78 28.57 6.42
C ARG A 170 -0.28 29.33 5.62
N LEU A 171 0.08 29.97 4.50
CA LEU A 171 -0.82 30.71 3.62
C LEU A 171 -1.67 31.76 4.35
N LEU A 172 -1.06 32.50 5.28
CA LEU A 172 -1.74 33.56 6.02
C LEU A 172 -2.34 34.59 5.04
N LEU A 173 -3.62 34.99 5.28
CA LEU A 173 -4.42 35.87 4.43
C LEU A 173 -4.69 35.33 3.02
N ARG A 174 -4.31 34.09 2.73
CA ARG A 174 -4.41 33.45 1.40
C ARG A 174 -5.15 32.12 1.43
N GLN A 175 -5.94 31.89 2.49
CA GLN A 175 -6.67 30.63 2.69
C GLN A 175 -7.71 30.37 1.58
N GLN A 176 -8.28 31.41 0.96
CA GLN A 176 -9.18 31.26 -0.18
C GLN A 176 -8.47 30.64 -1.39
N GLN A 177 -7.24 31.07 -1.70
CA GLN A 177 -6.44 30.47 -2.76
C GLN A 177 -6.01 29.04 -2.38
N GLY A 178 -5.67 28.81 -1.09
CA GLY A 178 -5.40 27.49 -0.55
C GLY A 178 -6.58 26.54 -0.74
N PHE A 179 -7.78 26.98 -0.45
CA PHE A 179 -9.01 26.21 -0.68
C PHE A 179 -9.13 25.76 -2.16
N CYS A 180 -8.86 26.66 -3.12
CA CYS A 180 -8.87 26.28 -4.54
C CYS A 180 -7.82 25.20 -4.84
N CYS A 181 -6.64 25.24 -4.21
CA CYS A 181 -5.60 24.23 -4.39
C CYS A 181 -5.95 22.88 -3.73
N ALA A 182 -6.66 22.89 -2.60
CA ALA A 182 -7.01 21.68 -1.85
C ALA A 182 -8.27 20.97 -2.39
N SER A 183 -9.17 21.69 -3.07
CA SER A 183 -10.41 21.14 -3.62
C SER A 183 -10.18 19.98 -4.58
N PRO A 184 -11.04 18.92 -4.59
CA PRO A 184 -10.92 17.77 -5.48
C PRO A 184 -10.92 18.13 -6.97
N VAL A 185 -11.65 19.18 -7.35
CA VAL A 185 -11.77 19.72 -8.71
C VAL A 185 -10.93 21.00 -8.87
N GLY A 186 -10.03 21.24 -7.90
CA GLY A 186 -9.24 22.45 -7.82
C GLY A 186 -8.07 22.47 -8.82
N TYR A 187 -7.42 23.60 -8.83
CA TYR A 187 -6.23 23.85 -9.63
C TYR A 187 -5.17 24.53 -8.78
N ASN A 188 -3.93 24.50 -9.22
CA ASN A 188 -2.83 25.20 -8.53
C ASN A 188 -3.00 26.74 -8.70
N ALA A 189 -3.75 27.36 -7.76
CA ALA A 189 -4.05 28.80 -7.79
C ALA A 189 -2.79 29.67 -7.56
N PHE A 190 -1.72 29.12 -7.00
CA PHE A 190 -0.47 29.84 -6.77
C PHE A 190 0.51 29.72 -7.94
N GLY A 191 0.22 28.89 -8.94
CA GLY A 191 1.09 28.68 -10.10
C GLY A 191 2.50 28.28 -9.67
N GLN A 192 3.50 28.95 -10.19
CA GLN A 192 4.91 28.62 -9.95
C GLN A 192 5.45 28.98 -8.55
N GLN A 193 4.70 29.69 -7.73
CA GLN A 193 5.19 30.21 -6.45
C GLN A 193 5.65 29.11 -5.47
N PHE A 194 4.88 28.01 -5.39
CA PHE A 194 5.18 26.86 -4.54
C PHE A 194 5.68 25.63 -5.33
N GLU A 195 5.82 25.77 -6.64
CA GLU A 195 6.41 24.71 -7.46
C GLU A 195 7.91 24.62 -7.18
N ARG A 196 8.39 23.39 -6.99
CA ARG A 196 9.83 23.05 -6.93
C ARG A 196 10.13 22.06 -8.05
N VAL A 197 11.30 22.20 -8.63
CA VAL A 197 11.78 21.28 -9.65
C VAL A 197 12.51 20.14 -8.96
N LEU A 198 11.96 18.94 -9.10
CA LEU A 198 12.47 17.74 -8.47
C LEU A 198 12.62 16.62 -9.52
N PRO A 199 13.59 15.69 -9.35
CA PRO A 199 13.65 14.46 -10.11
C PRO A 199 12.37 13.62 -9.91
N ALA A 200 11.99 12.82 -10.91
CA ALA A 200 10.78 12.00 -10.83
C ALA A 200 10.81 11.00 -9.66
N SER A 201 11.97 10.43 -9.34
CA SER A 201 12.16 9.57 -8.16
C SER A 201 11.88 10.29 -6.85
N SER A 202 12.32 11.54 -6.72
CA SER A 202 12.04 12.36 -5.54
C SER A 202 10.55 12.70 -5.42
N VAL A 203 9.86 12.95 -6.54
CA VAL A 203 8.42 13.17 -6.54
C VAL A 203 7.67 11.88 -6.17
N ALA A 204 8.13 10.73 -6.65
CA ALA A 204 7.57 9.44 -6.27
C ALA A 204 7.68 9.17 -4.76
N ASN A 205 8.75 9.62 -4.10
CA ASN A 205 8.92 9.52 -2.65
C ASN A 205 7.98 10.43 -1.84
N LEU A 206 7.31 11.41 -2.47
CA LEU A 206 6.25 12.19 -1.83
C LEU A 206 4.91 11.47 -1.81
N TYR A 207 4.78 10.34 -2.53
CA TYR A 207 3.56 9.54 -2.54
C TYR A 207 3.32 8.95 -1.14
N PRO A 208 2.18 9.26 -0.49
CA PRO A 208 2.00 8.93 0.93
C PRO A 208 1.67 7.47 1.17
N PHE A 209 1.32 6.72 0.12
CA PHE A 209 0.89 5.33 0.26
C PHE A 209 2.01 4.40 -0.18
N ASN A 210 2.56 3.67 0.76
CA ASN A 210 3.55 2.64 0.49
C ASN A 210 2.86 1.27 0.56
N TYR A 211 2.13 0.93 -0.50
CA TYR A 211 1.53 -0.39 -0.62
C TYR A 211 2.59 -1.38 -1.11
N SER A 212 3.09 -2.16 -0.19
CA SER A 212 3.81 -3.39 -0.52
C SER A 212 2.90 -4.62 -0.38
N GLY A 213 1.63 -4.41 -0.04
CA GLY A 213 0.64 -5.44 0.18
C GLY A 213 0.48 -6.32 -1.05
N LYS A 214 0.70 -7.63 -0.86
CA LYS A 214 0.39 -8.63 -1.88
C LYS A 214 -1.10 -8.95 -1.77
N THR A 215 -1.83 -8.76 -2.86
CA THR A 215 -3.26 -9.02 -2.92
C THR A 215 -3.56 -9.92 -4.10
N ASP A 216 -3.61 -11.23 -3.85
CA ASP A 216 -4.05 -12.20 -4.84
C ASP A 216 -5.58 -12.22 -4.89
N ALA A 217 -6.18 -12.34 -6.07
CA ALA A 217 -7.63 -12.23 -6.27
C ALA A 217 -8.46 -13.28 -5.50
N LYS A 218 -7.88 -14.45 -5.24
CA LYS A 218 -8.48 -15.55 -4.45
C LYS A 218 -7.66 -15.84 -3.19
N GLY A 219 -6.91 -14.84 -2.72
CA GLY A 219 -5.99 -15.00 -1.62
C GLY A 219 -6.66 -15.08 -0.26
N PHE A 220 -6.09 -15.86 0.64
CA PHE A 220 -6.44 -15.89 2.07
C PHE A 220 -5.81 -14.71 2.80
N TYR A 221 -6.55 -14.14 3.73
CA TYR A 221 -6.03 -13.11 4.61
C TYR A 221 -5.00 -13.71 5.58
N VAL A 222 -3.76 -13.29 5.44
CA VAL A 222 -2.65 -13.76 6.28
C VAL A 222 -2.35 -12.78 7.41
N GLY A 223 -2.58 -11.49 7.18
CA GLY A 223 -2.29 -10.45 8.14
C GLY A 223 -2.13 -9.07 7.50
N ARG A 224 -1.39 -8.21 8.17
CA ARG A 224 -1.03 -6.89 7.66
C ARG A 224 0.48 -6.75 7.57
N ASP A 225 0.93 -6.00 6.58
CA ASP A 225 2.33 -5.63 6.48
C ASP A 225 2.70 -4.54 7.51
N LYS A 226 3.99 -4.18 7.56
CA LYS A 226 4.49 -3.10 8.44
C LYS A 226 3.86 -1.73 8.17
N TYR A 227 3.16 -1.59 7.05
CA TYR A 227 2.50 -0.36 6.61
C TYR A 227 0.99 -0.38 6.83
N GLY A 228 0.45 -1.46 7.41
CA GLY A 228 -0.98 -1.62 7.68
C GLY A 228 -1.79 -2.14 6.49
N SER A 229 -1.16 -2.42 5.34
CA SER A 229 -1.84 -2.99 4.18
C SER A 229 -2.19 -4.45 4.41
N ASN A 230 -3.38 -4.89 3.98
CA ASN A 230 -3.77 -6.29 4.09
C ASN A 230 -2.93 -7.15 3.13
N ILE A 231 -2.51 -8.32 3.61
CA ILE A 231 -1.82 -9.33 2.83
C ILE A 231 -2.79 -10.46 2.55
N LEU A 232 -3.15 -10.63 1.27
CA LEU A 232 -3.97 -11.73 0.76
C LEU A 232 -3.08 -12.60 -0.12
N VAL A 233 -2.93 -13.88 0.21
CA VAL A 233 -2.05 -14.81 -0.51
C VAL A 233 -2.84 -16.02 -0.98
N ASP A 234 -2.79 -16.31 -2.26
CA ASP A 234 -3.25 -17.56 -2.84
C ASP A 234 -2.08 -18.56 -2.90
N PHE A 235 -2.14 -19.58 -2.05
CA PHE A 235 -1.08 -20.58 -1.95
C PHE A 235 -1.09 -21.59 -3.11
N ASP A 236 -2.17 -21.66 -3.89
CA ASP A 236 -2.28 -22.56 -5.04
C ASP A 236 -1.76 -21.92 -6.33
N GLN A 237 -1.86 -20.58 -6.42
CA GLN A 237 -1.36 -19.85 -7.57
C GLN A 237 0.17 -19.90 -7.62
N ARG A 238 0.70 -20.32 -8.76
CA ARG A 238 2.13 -20.26 -9.05
C ARG A 238 2.48 -18.99 -9.78
N ASP A 239 3.51 -18.32 -9.30
CA ASP A 239 4.02 -17.06 -9.82
C ASP A 239 5.54 -17.05 -9.72
N GLU A 240 6.21 -16.04 -10.28
CA GLU A 240 7.67 -15.89 -10.15
C GLU A 240 8.12 -15.91 -8.68
N ASP A 241 7.31 -15.35 -7.77
CA ASP A 241 7.59 -15.31 -6.33
C ASP A 241 7.11 -16.56 -5.57
N LYS A 242 6.28 -17.41 -6.18
CA LYS A 242 5.63 -18.57 -5.55
C LYS A 242 5.84 -19.83 -6.39
N THR A 243 7.01 -20.41 -6.29
CA THR A 243 7.37 -21.63 -7.06
C THR A 243 6.89 -22.91 -6.40
N SER A 244 6.56 -22.90 -5.11
CA SER A 244 6.14 -24.07 -4.32
C SER A 244 4.92 -23.73 -3.45
N ALA A 245 4.07 -24.74 -3.17
CA ALA A 245 2.98 -24.65 -2.18
C ALA A 245 3.44 -24.98 -0.75
N ASN A 246 4.71 -25.35 -0.56
CA ASN A 246 5.24 -25.69 0.76
C ASN A 246 5.36 -24.41 1.60
N ILE A 247 4.82 -24.47 2.82
CA ILE A 247 4.85 -23.34 3.77
C ILE A 247 5.67 -23.78 4.97
N LEU A 248 6.72 -23.00 5.30
CA LEU A 248 7.52 -23.19 6.50
C LEU A 248 7.28 -22.04 7.46
N ILE A 249 6.74 -22.31 8.67
CA ILE A 249 6.47 -21.30 9.71
C ILE A 249 7.53 -21.44 10.80
N LEU A 250 8.39 -20.42 10.93
CA LEU A 250 9.45 -20.36 11.92
C LEU A 250 9.23 -19.19 12.89
N GLY A 251 9.59 -19.39 14.14
CA GLY A 251 9.52 -18.34 15.17
C GLY A 251 9.80 -18.91 16.57
N ASN A 252 10.08 -18.02 17.50
CA ASN A 252 10.26 -18.39 18.91
C ASN A 252 8.93 -18.80 19.55
N SER A 253 9.00 -19.45 20.71
CA SER A 253 7.80 -19.80 21.49
C SER A 253 6.99 -18.53 21.84
N GLY A 254 5.67 -18.62 21.79
CA GLY A 254 4.77 -17.50 22.08
C GLY A 254 4.60 -16.46 20.98
N GLN A 255 5.22 -16.61 19.81
CA GLN A 255 5.12 -15.63 18.68
C GLN A 255 3.95 -15.88 17.73
N GLY A 256 3.01 -16.74 18.10
CA GLY A 256 1.77 -16.94 17.33
C GLY A 256 1.86 -17.93 16.17
N LYS A 257 2.88 -18.81 16.11
CA LYS A 257 3.01 -19.86 15.06
C LYS A 257 1.77 -20.73 14.96
N SER A 258 1.34 -21.32 16.08
CA SER A 258 0.15 -22.18 16.15
C SER A 258 -1.12 -21.43 15.80
N TYR A 259 -1.22 -20.14 16.16
CA TYR A 259 -2.35 -19.29 15.76
C TYR A 259 -2.40 -19.09 14.24
N LEU A 260 -1.27 -18.74 13.63
CA LEU A 260 -1.19 -18.57 12.17
C LEU A 260 -1.52 -19.88 11.45
N MET A 261 -1.02 -21.02 11.94
CA MET A 261 -1.31 -22.33 11.35
C MET A 261 -2.82 -22.65 11.43
N LYS A 262 -3.46 -22.41 12.58
CA LYS A 262 -4.91 -22.60 12.74
C LYS A 262 -5.70 -21.69 11.81
N LEU A 263 -5.29 -20.43 11.64
CA LEU A 263 -5.91 -19.49 10.69
C LEU A 263 -5.82 -20.00 9.24
N LEU A 264 -4.66 -20.49 8.82
CA LEU A 264 -4.47 -21.06 7.48
C LEU A 264 -5.33 -22.30 7.25
N ILE A 265 -5.42 -23.21 8.24
CA ILE A 265 -6.26 -24.40 8.18
C ILE A 265 -7.73 -24.02 8.01
N LEU A 266 -8.24 -23.06 8.80
CA LEU A 266 -9.62 -22.60 8.70
C LEU A 266 -9.91 -22.00 7.31
N ASN A 267 -9.02 -21.17 6.79
CA ASN A 267 -9.14 -20.59 5.45
C ASN A 267 -9.17 -21.68 4.35
N LEU A 268 -8.34 -22.71 4.48
CA LEU A 268 -8.37 -23.85 3.54
C LEU A 268 -9.67 -24.62 3.61
N LEU A 269 -10.19 -24.89 4.80
CA LEU A 269 -11.48 -25.56 5.00
C LEU A 269 -12.65 -24.71 4.45
N GLU A 270 -12.64 -23.40 4.68
CA GLU A 270 -13.63 -22.46 4.14
C GLU A 270 -13.64 -22.47 2.61
N SER A 271 -12.47 -22.62 1.98
CA SER A 271 -12.35 -22.75 0.52
C SER A 271 -12.78 -24.13 -0.03
N GLY A 272 -13.28 -25.03 0.83
CA GLY A 272 -13.75 -26.36 0.44
C GLY A 272 -12.65 -27.40 0.28
N LYS A 273 -11.43 -27.14 0.78
CA LYS A 273 -10.33 -28.11 0.72
C LYS A 273 -10.36 -29.06 1.91
N SER A 274 -9.92 -30.31 1.68
CA SER A 274 -9.67 -31.27 2.75
C SER A 274 -8.33 -31.01 3.37
N VAL A 275 -8.25 -31.02 4.71
CA VAL A 275 -7.01 -30.79 5.45
C VAL A 275 -6.74 -31.98 6.36
N ILE A 276 -5.52 -32.49 6.33
CA ILE A 276 -5.01 -33.53 7.23
C ILE A 276 -3.87 -32.91 8.05
N THR A 277 -3.98 -32.98 9.37
CA THR A 277 -2.94 -32.46 10.28
C THR A 277 -2.32 -33.59 11.08
N LEU A 278 -1.00 -33.53 11.25
CA LEU A 278 -0.28 -34.35 12.20
C LEU A 278 0.08 -33.47 13.40
N ASP A 279 -0.58 -33.73 14.53
CA ASP A 279 -0.50 -32.88 15.73
C ASP A 279 0.20 -33.67 16.86
N ALA A 280 1.47 -33.38 17.10
CA ALA A 280 2.27 -34.04 18.12
C ALA A 280 2.02 -33.49 19.54
N GLU A 281 1.45 -32.26 19.66
CA GLU A 281 1.30 -31.54 20.90
C GLU A 281 -0.17 -31.46 21.37
N HIS A 282 -1.11 -32.03 20.63
CA HIS A 282 -2.56 -32.00 20.90
C HIS A 282 -3.17 -30.58 20.96
N GLU A 283 -2.60 -29.63 20.25
CA GLU A 283 -3.08 -28.26 20.25
C GLU A 283 -4.30 -28.02 19.34
N GLN A 284 -4.61 -28.97 18.43
CA GLN A 284 -5.62 -28.76 17.37
C GLN A 284 -6.92 -29.53 17.62
N GLN A 285 -7.01 -30.33 18.70
CA GLN A 285 -8.18 -31.15 18.97
C GLN A 285 -9.48 -30.34 19.02
N GLU A 286 -9.51 -29.29 19.85
CA GLU A 286 -10.71 -28.43 20.01
C GLU A 286 -11.15 -27.79 18.69
N MET A 287 -10.18 -27.31 17.88
CA MET A 287 -10.47 -26.73 16.58
C MET A 287 -11.04 -27.79 15.63
N CYS A 288 -10.45 -28.98 15.58
CA CYS A 288 -10.88 -30.10 14.76
C CYS A 288 -12.33 -30.48 15.07
N GLU A 289 -12.68 -30.61 16.35
CA GLU A 289 -14.03 -30.91 16.83
C GLU A 289 -15.01 -29.78 16.48
N ALA A 290 -14.60 -28.52 16.64
CA ALA A 290 -15.44 -27.35 16.35
C ALA A 290 -15.80 -27.22 14.87
N VAL A 291 -14.92 -27.64 13.95
CA VAL A 291 -15.21 -27.63 12.50
C VAL A 291 -15.85 -28.94 11.98
N GLY A 292 -16.19 -29.86 12.90
CA GLY A 292 -16.82 -31.15 12.55
C GLY A 292 -15.84 -32.16 11.94
N GLY A 293 -14.55 -32.00 12.21
CA GLY A 293 -13.50 -32.94 11.79
C GLY A 293 -13.42 -34.18 12.66
N CYS A 294 -12.55 -35.11 12.26
CA CYS A 294 -12.25 -36.33 13.02
C CYS A 294 -10.87 -36.20 13.67
N PHE A 295 -10.80 -36.30 14.98
CA PHE A 295 -9.56 -36.36 15.75
C PHE A 295 -9.28 -37.80 16.18
N ALA A 296 -8.14 -38.34 15.76
CA ALA A 296 -7.71 -39.69 16.13
C ALA A 296 -6.44 -39.64 16.97
N ASP A 297 -6.57 -39.91 18.27
CA ASP A 297 -5.43 -40.04 19.18
C ASP A 297 -4.77 -41.43 19.02
N LEU A 298 -3.64 -41.42 18.33
CA LEU A 298 -2.84 -42.63 18.09
C LEU A 298 -1.98 -43.03 19.31
N MET A 299 -1.71 -42.07 20.23
CA MET A 299 -0.90 -42.31 21.41
C MET A 299 -1.66 -43.09 22.50
N ALA A 300 -2.95 -42.85 22.61
CA ALA A 300 -3.80 -43.52 23.59
C ALA A 300 -4.13 -44.99 23.24
N GLY A 301 -3.68 -45.49 22.10
CA GLY A 301 -3.92 -46.85 21.64
C GLY A 301 -5.38 -47.15 21.28
N LYS A 302 -6.24 -46.15 21.22
CA LYS A 302 -7.65 -46.27 20.83
C LYS A 302 -7.81 -46.48 19.33
N TYR A 303 -6.94 -45.90 18.55
CA TYR A 303 -6.92 -46.00 17.09
C TYR A 303 -5.65 -46.72 16.64
N ILE A 304 -5.79 -47.67 15.73
CA ILE A 304 -4.70 -48.44 15.17
C ILE A 304 -4.72 -48.32 13.66
N ILE A 305 -3.59 -47.95 13.06
CA ILE A 305 -3.45 -47.90 11.63
C ILE A 305 -2.98 -49.25 11.15
N ASN A 306 -3.79 -49.95 10.37
CA ASN A 306 -3.38 -51.19 9.72
C ASN A 306 -2.57 -50.88 8.46
N VAL A 307 -1.27 -50.92 8.59
CA VAL A 307 -0.33 -50.63 7.48
C VAL A 307 -0.39 -51.69 6.36
N LEU A 308 -0.79 -52.94 6.71
CA LEU A 308 -0.86 -54.03 5.77
C LEU A 308 -2.18 -54.04 4.96
N GLU A 309 -3.15 -53.23 5.31
CA GLU A 309 -4.41 -53.15 4.59
C GLU A 309 -4.18 -52.62 3.17
N PRO A 310 -4.62 -53.33 2.12
CA PRO A 310 -4.47 -52.85 0.76
C PRO A 310 -5.18 -51.54 0.57
N LYS A 311 -4.42 -50.48 0.24
CA LYS A 311 -4.99 -49.14 -0.03
C LYS A 311 -5.53 -49.11 -1.44
N CYS A 312 -6.77 -48.63 -1.57
CA CYS A 312 -7.31 -48.19 -2.85
C CYS A 312 -6.76 -46.80 -3.15
N TRP A 313 -5.68 -46.78 -3.93
CA TRP A 313 -5.20 -45.51 -4.47
C TRP A 313 -6.16 -45.09 -5.57
N ASP A 314 -6.72 -43.89 -5.44
CA ASP A 314 -7.43 -43.29 -6.55
C ASP A 314 -6.37 -42.89 -7.58
N ASP A 315 -6.39 -43.56 -8.74
CA ASP A 315 -5.36 -43.38 -9.78
C ASP A 315 -5.56 -42.05 -10.53
N GLY A 316 -6.52 -41.18 -10.07
CA GLY A 316 -6.75 -39.85 -10.65
C GLY A 316 -6.98 -39.87 -12.17
N GLY A 317 -7.19 -41.07 -12.71
CA GLY A 317 -7.43 -41.29 -14.13
C GLY A 317 -8.77 -40.71 -14.51
N ASP A 318 -8.76 -39.92 -15.57
CA ASP A 318 -9.96 -39.46 -16.24
C ASP A 318 -10.88 -40.67 -16.46
N PRO A 319 -12.17 -40.63 -16.03
CA PRO A 319 -13.12 -41.74 -16.24
C PRO A 319 -13.20 -42.18 -17.70
N ASP A 320 -12.80 -41.30 -18.63
CA ASP A 320 -12.80 -41.56 -20.07
C ASP A 320 -11.50 -42.21 -20.60
N ASP A 321 -10.44 -42.35 -19.77
CA ASP A 321 -9.21 -43.00 -20.21
C ASP A 321 -9.33 -44.55 -20.20
N THR A 322 -10.02 -45.06 -21.22
CA THR A 322 -10.22 -46.46 -21.46
C THR A 322 -8.99 -47.19 -22.03
N ALA A 323 -7.86 -46.52 -22.16
CA ALA A 323 -6.71 -47.01 -22.91
C ALA A 323 -5.92 -48.15 -22.24
N ALA A 324 -6.02 -48.35 -20.90
CA ALA A 324 -5.29 -49.42 -20.21
C ALA A 324 -6.16 -50.59 -19.76
N PRO A 325 -5.80 -51.87 -20.00
CA PRO A 325 -6.56 -53.04 -19.54
C PRO A 325 -6.75 -53.03 -18.02
N GLU A 326 -7.92 -53.42 -17.52
CA GLU A 326 -8.27 -53.46 -16.10
C GLU A 326 -7.29 -54.30 -15.24
N ALA A 327 -6.76 -55.38 -15.83
CA ALA A 327 -5.73 -56.18 -15.17
C ALA A 327 -4.40 -55.46 -14.94
N PHE A 328 -4.04 -54.53 -15.82
CA PHE A 328 -2.83 -53.71 -15.68
C PHE A 328 -2.99 -52.66 -14.60
N ARG A 329 -4.16 -52.03 -14.50
CA ARG A 329 -4.47 -51.07 -13.43
C ARG A 329 -4.40 -51.70 -12.06
N LYS A 330 -4.99 -52.87 -11.88
CA LYS A 330 -4.96 -53.62 -10.60
C LYS A 330 -3.54 -54.04 -10.22
N SER A 331 -2.72 -54.47 -11.19
CA SER A 331 -1.33 -54.81 -10.93
C SER A 331 -0.47 -53.59 -10.54
N THR A 332 -0.76 -52.43 -11.11
CA THR A 332 -0.07 -51.17 -10.77
C THR A 332 -0.39 -50.74 -9.35
N LEU A 333 -1.67 -50.80 -8.93
CA LEU A 333 -2.09 -50.47 -7.57
C LEU A 333 -1.45 -51.38 -6.52
N LEU A 334 -1.40 -52.67 -6.79
CA LEU A 334 -0.69 -53.64 -5.91
C LEU A 334 0.81 -53.37 -5.85
N ALA A 335 1.46 -53.05 -6.98
CA ALA A 335 2.86 -52.68 -7.02
C ALA A 335 3.16 -51.41 -6.22
N GLN A 336 2.31 -50.42 -6.28
CA GLN A 336 2.44 -49.20 -5.48
C GLN A 336 2.30 -49.49 -3.99
N HIS A 337 1.34 -50.32 -3.60
CA HIS A 337 1.17 -50.75 -2.22
C HIS A 337 2.37 -51.53 -1.69
N VAL A 338 2.92 -52.44 -2.47
CA VAL A 338 4.14 -53.18 -2.14
C VAL A 338 5.35 -52.26 -2.00
N SER A 339 5.49 -51.30 -2.89
CA SER A 339 6.55 -50.26 -2.79
C SER A 339 6.42 -49.46 -1.49
N PHE A 340 5.21 -48.99 -1.18
CA PHE A 340 4.92 -48.29 0.08
C PHE A 340 5.30 -49.14 1.31
N LEU A 341 4.93 -50.43 1.35
CA LEU A 341 5.29 -51.31 2.46
C LEU A 341 6.80 -51.51 2.58
N LYS A 342 7.51 -51.62 1.48
CA LYS A 342 8.98 -51.71 1.49
C LYS A 342 9.60 -50.47 2.10
N ASP A 343 9.17 -49.28 1.69
CA ASP A 343 9.68 -48.02 2.23
C ASP A 343 9.31 -47.86 3.70
N PHE A 344 8.09 -48.22 4.10
CA PHE A 344 7.66 -48.24 5.50
C PHE A 344 8.53 -49.12 6.38
N PHE A 345 8.79 -50.37 5.97
CA PHE A 345 9.63 -51.30 6.76
C PHE A 345 11.08 -50.85 6.81
N ARG A 346 11.63 -50.26 5.74
CA ARG A 346 12.95 -49.64 5.75
C ARG A 346 13.05 -48.50 6.76
N ALA A 347 12.03 -47.65 6.82
CA ALA A 347 11.99 -46.53 7.78
C ALA A 347 11.78 -46.98 9.22
N TYR A 348 11.01 -48.08 9.43
CA TYR A 348 10.71 -48.58 10.77
C TYR A 348 11.91 -49.24 11.45
N LYS A 349 12.68 -50.00 10.70
CA LYS A 349 13.86 -50.69 11.24
C LYS A 349 14.77 -51.06 10.09
N ASP A 350 16.02 -50.61 10.04
CA ASP A 350 17.03 -50.83 9.02
C ASP A 350 16.99 -52.25 8.38
N PHE A 351 15.86 -52.59 7.76
CA PHE A 351 15.72 -53.83 7.01
C PHE A 351 16.46 -53.72 5.68
N SER A 352 17.36 -54.63 5.40
CA SER A 352 17.96 -54.73 4.08
C SER A 352 16.94 -55.27 3.07
N ASP A 353 17.15 -55.01 1.77
CA ASP A 353 16.30 -55.54 0.68
C ASP A 353 16.15 -57.05 0.68
N ALA A 354 17.08 -57.77 1.30
CA ALA A 354 17.02 -59.22 1.46
C ALA A 354 15.99 -59.68 2.52
N HIS A 355 15.54 -58.78 3.40
CA HIS A 355 14.56 -59.10 4.46
C HIS A 355 13.14 -58.64 4.11
N ILE A 356 12.97 -57.83 3.06
CA ILE A 356 11.70 -57.32 2.55
C ILE A 356 11.34 -58.01 1.25
#